data_6fd0d1da342f2bc75c9e83ad63ef9f60
#
_entry.id   6fd0d1da342f2bc75c9e83ad63ef9f60
#
_cell.length_a   1.000
_cell.length_b   1.000
_cell.length_c   1.000
_cell.angle_alpha   90.00
_cell.angle_beta   90.00
_cell.angle_gamma   90.00
#
_symmetry.space_group_name_H-M   'P 1'
#
loop_
_entity.id
_entity.type
_entity.pdbx_description
1 polymer ?
#
loop_
_entity_poly.entity_id
_entity_poly.type
_entity_poly.pdbx_seq_one_letter_code
_entity_poly.pdbx_strand_id
1 'polypeptide(L)'
;MLQAQILIDKDELHNEKKLYEYIMEFLFAAKVEGATAFEGVSGFGPGDRKMQRPNRLFSFDEPPMMITFVDKEEKVKKVIKELRNEFKGGLIITQPVEEW
;
A
#
# COMPACT_ATOMS: atom_id res chain seq x y z
N MET A 1 -0.26 -6.01 18.74
CA MET A 1 0.34 -5.53 17.49
C MET A 1 -0.74 -5.17 16.48
N LEU A 2 -0.42 -4.33 15.55
CA LEU A 2 -1.30 -4.01 14.43
C LEU A 2 -0.66 -4.42 13.12
N GLN A 3 -1.48 -4.89 12.21
CA GLN A 3 -1.12 -5.08 10.82
C GLN A 3 -1.76 -3.96 10.01
N ALA A 4 -1.00 -3.32 9.16
CA ALA A 4 -1.51 -2.34 8.22
C ALA A 4 -1.52 -2.94 6.82
N GLN A 5 -2.54 -2.57 6.04
CA GLN A 5 -2.62 -2.90 4.63
C GLN A 5 -2.85 -1.61 3.86
N ILE A 6 -2.03 -1.39 2.85
CA ILE A 6 -2.11 -0.20 2.01
C ILE A 6 -2.41 -0.68 0.59
N LEU A 7 -3.55 -0.26 0.06
CA LEU A 7 -3.99 -0.65 -1.28
C LEU A 7 -3.94 0.57 -2.19
N ILE A 8 -3.13 0.47 -3.24
CA ILE A 8 -2.90 1.54 -4.21
C ILE A 8 -2.76 0.92 -5.60
N ASP A 9 -2.72 1.76 -6.62
CA ASP A 9 -2.43 1.31 -7.98
C ASP A 9 -0.91 1.24 -8.18
N LYS A 10 -0.48 0.25 -8.94
CA LYS A 10 0.94 0.04 -9.20
C LYS A 10 1.60 1.23 -9.90
N ASP A 11 0.87 1.88 -10.82
CA ASP A 11 1.41 2.99 -11.60
C ASP A 11 1.21 4.36 -10.95
N GLU A 12 0.62 4.42 -9.77
CA GLU A 12 0.45 5.69 -9.06
C GLU A 12 1.82 6.28 -8.74
N LEU A 13 1.96 7.60 -8.98
CA LEU A 13 3.22 8.31 -8.81
C LEU A 13 3.19 9.22 -7.60
N HIS A 14 4.36 9.41 -7.01
CA HIS A 14 4.59 10.38 -5.95
C HIS A 14 5.92 11.06 -6.26
N ASN A 15 5.88 12.35 -6.65
CA ASN A 15 7.08 13.10 -7.01
C ASN A 15 7.94 12.36 -8.06
N GLU A 16 7.30 11.94 -9.15
CA GLU A 16 7.97 11.27 -10.27
C GLU A 16 8.49 9.87 -9.96
N LYS A 17 8.17 9.34 -8.80
CA LYS A 17 8.56 8.00 -8.38
C LYS A 17 7.31 7.17 -8.17
N LYS A 18 7.39 5.86 -8.38
CA LYS A 18 6.26 4.98 -8.06
C LYS A 18 5.91 5.09 -6.59
N LEU A 19 4.63 5.34 -6.28
CA LEU A 19 4.19 5.49 -4.91
C LEU A 19 4.51 4.26 -4.06
N TYR A 20 4.33 3.04 -4.61
CA TYR A 20 4.61 1.85 -3.82
C TYR A 20 6.09 1.74 -3.45
N GLU A 21 6.99 2.17 -4.34
CA GLU A 21 8.43 2.17 -4.04
C GLU A 21 8.74 3.20 -2.95
N TYR A 22 8.13 4.38 -3.04
CA TYR A 22 8.27 5.41 -2.03
C TYR A 22 7.82 4.89 -0.66
N ILE A 23 6.65 4.24 -0.61
CA ILE A 23 6.12 3.70 0.64
C ILE A 23 7.08 2.64 1.21
N MET A 24 7.56 1.72 0.39
CA MET A 24 8.47 0.68 0.87
C MET A 24 9.77 1.29 1.43
N GLU A 25 10.32 2.28 0.76
CA GLU A 25 11.50 2.97 1.25
C GLU A 25 11.21 3.73 2.55
N PHE A 26 10.05 4.35 2.64
CA PHE A 26 9.63 5.03 3.84
C PHE A 26 9.54 4.07 5.03
N LEU A 27 8.92 2.92 4.82
CA LEU A 27 8.78 1.90 5.86
C LEU A 27 10.14 1.36 6.31
N PHE A 28 11.04 1.15 5.35
CA PHE A 28 12.39 0.72 5.65
C PHE A 28 13.12 1.76 6.53
N ALA A 29 13.02 3.03 6.14
CA ALA A 29 13.65 4.12 6.89
C ALA A 29 13.02 4.30 8.27
N ALA A 30 11.72 4.03 8.41
CA ALA A 30 11.02 4.11 9.68
C ALA A 30 11.34 2.94 10.60
N LYS A 31 12.10 1.96 10.11
CA LYS A 31 12.54 0.80 10.89
C LYS A 31 11.39 -0.07 11.40
N VAL A 32 10.34 -0.22 10.59
CA VAL A 32 9.34 -1.24 10.90
C VAL A 32 10.01 -2.62 10.77
N GLU A 33 9.51 -3.59 11.52
CA GLU A 33 10.14 -4.91 11.57
C GLU A 33 10.15 -5.63 10.24
N GLY A 34 9.17 -5.38 9.38
CA GLY A 34 9.13 -5.96 8.05
C GLY A 34 7.96 -5.44 7.27
N ALA A 35 8.10 -5.44 5.95
CA ALA A 35 7.04 -5.02 5.05
C ALA A 35 7.13 -5.84 3.78
N THR A 36 6.00 -6.11 3.16
CA THR A 36 5.94 -6.88 1.92
C THR A 36 4.97 -6.20 0.97
N ALA A 37 5.37 -6.12 -0.29
CA ALA A 37 4.50 -5.61 -1.35
C ALA A 37 4.05 -6.77 -2.22
N PHE A 38 2.73 -6.82 -2.48
CA PHE A 38 2.12 -7.84 -3.33
C PHE A 38 1.48 -7.15 -4.52
N GLU A 39 1.66 -7.73 -5.70
CA GLU A 39 0.96 -7.26 -6.89
C GLU A 39 -0.34 -8.06 -7.01
N GLY A 40 -1.46 -7.37 -7.11
CA GLY A 40 -2.75 -8.02 -7.25
C GLY A 40 -3.00 -8.46 -8.67
N VAL A 41 -3.86 -9.48 -8.83
CA VAL A 41 -4.20 -10.02 -10.14
C VAL A 41 -5.26 -9.14 -10.82
N SER A 42 -6.22 -8.65 -10.06
CA SER A 42 -7.26 -7.73 -10.54
C SER A 42 -7.87 -7.03 -9.35
N GLY A 43 -8.58 -5.94 -9.59
CA GLY A 43 -9.25 -5.24 -8.50
C GLY A 43 -9.89 -3.95 -8.97
N PHE A 44 -10.70 -3.37 -8.09
CA PHE A 44 -11.26 -2.04 -8.30
C PHE A 44 -11.45 -1.40 -6.94
N GLY A 45 -11.54 -0.07 -6.93
CA GLY A 45 -11.74 0.67 -5.71
C GLY A 45 -12.76 1.79 -5.90
N PRO A 46 -12.96 2.61 -4.87
CA PRO A 46 -13.84 3.77 -5.01
C PRO A 46 -13.27 4.75 -6.04
N GLY A 47 -14.11 5.60 -6.57
CA GLY A 47 -13.73 6.55 -7.60
C GLY A 47 -14.11 6.05 -8.97
N ASP A 48 -13.16 5.88 -9.86
CA ASP A 48 -13.43 5.54 -11.27
C ASP A 48 -14.09 4.17 -11.46
N ARG A 49 -14.03 3.30 -10.49
CA ARG A 49 -14.61 1.98 -10.55
C ARG A 49 -14.17 1.20 -11.78
N LYS A 50 -12.94 1.39 -12.17
CA LYS A 50 -12.37 0.70 -13.30
C LYS A 50 -11.75 -0.60 -12.79
N MET A 51 -12.23 -1.72 -13.33
CA MET A 51 -11.70 -3.01 -12.94
C MET A 51 -10.39 -3.27 -13.66
N GLN A 52 -9.34 -3.55 -12.87
CA GLN A 52 -8.05 -3.94 -13.40
C GLN A 52 -8.06 -5.45 -13.60
N ARG A 53 -7.88 -5.88 -14.82
CA ARG A 53 -7.98 -7.31 -15.20
C ARG A 53 -6.61 -7.88 -15.52
N PRO A 54 -6.44 -9.20 -15.36
CA PRO A 54 -5.13 -9.82 -15.60
C PRO A 54 -4.74 -9.89 -17.08
N ASN A 55 -5.66 -9.61 -18.02
CA ASN A 55 -5.34 -9.66 -19.44
C ASN A 55 -4.54 -8.44 -19.85
N ARG A 56 -3.23 -8.58 -19.84
CA ARG A 56 -2.32 -7.47 -20.10
C ARG A 56 -2.14 -7.13 -21.57
N LEU A 57 -2.64 -7.97 -22.47
CA LEU A 57 -2.53 -7.71 -23.90
C LEU A 57 -3.37 -6.52 -24.34
N PHE A 58 -4.51 -6.30 -23.66
CA PHE A 58 -5.44 -5.26 -24.02
C PHE A 58 -5.74 -4.29 -22.89
N SER A 59 -5.04 -4.42 -21.78
CA SER A 59 -5.22 -3.55 -20.62
C SER A 59 -4.06 -2.58 -20.52
N PHE A 60 -4.36 -1.31 -20.43
CA PHE A 60 -3.38 -0.29 -20.12
C PHE A 60 -3.34 0.02 -18.63
N ASP A 61 -4.14 -0.68 -17.87
CA ASP A 61 -4.21 -0.47 -16.44
C ASP A 61 -3.20 -1.36 -15.73
N GLU A 62 -2.48 -0.77 -14.80
CA GLU A 62 -1.58 -1.52 -13.96
C GLU A 62 -2.37 -2.26 -12.88
N PRO A 63 -1.88 -3.42 -12.44
CA PRO A 63 -2.57 -4.15 -11.38
C PRO A 63 -2.51 -3.39 -10.05
N PRO A 64 -3.41 -3.74 -9.12
CA PRO A 64 -3.34 -3.13 -7.79
C PRO A 64 -2.14 -3.64 -7.01
N MET A 65 -1.67 -2.81 -6.08
CA MET A 65 -0.58 -3.18 -5.17
C MET A 65 -1.11 -3.18 -3.75
N MET A 66 -0.72 -4.17 -2.98
CA MET A 66 -0.96 -4.20 -1.56
C MET A 66 0.37 -4.23 -0.83
N ILE A 67 0.56 -3.29 0.09
CA ILE A 67 1.71 -3.28 0.98
C ILE A 67 1.21 -3.61 2.36
N THR A 68 1.84 -4.56 3.02
CA THR A 68 1.46 -4.94 4.37
C THR A 68 2.67 -4.88 5.29
N PHE A 69 2.44 -4.43 6.52
CA PHE A 69 3.48 -4.43 7.54
C PHE A 69 2.85 -4.60 8.91
N VAL A 70 3.63 -5.12 9.83
CA VAL A 70 3.20 -5.40 11.21
C VAL A 70 4.23 -4.82 12.16
N ASP A 71 3.77 -4.16 13.19
CA ASP A 71 4.63 -3.65 14.26
C ASP A 71 3.76 -3.36 15.47
N LYS A 72 4.35 -2.77 16.49
CA LYS A 72 3.59 -2.34 17.66
C LYS A 72 2.56 -1.30 17.27
N GLU A 73 1.42 -1.33 17.93
CA GLU A 73 0.29 -0.47 17.60
C GLU A 73 0.67 1.00 17.49
N GLU A 74 1.41 1.51 18.48
CA GLU A 74 1.80 2.93 18.50
C GLU A 74 2.65 3.29 17.30
N LYS A 75 3.57 2.40 16.91
CA LYS A 75 4.45 2.64 15.79
C LYS A 75 3.70 2.61 14.47
N VAL A 76 2.81 1.63 14.29
CA VAL A 76 2.01 1.53 13.07
C VAL A 76 1.17 2.79 12.88
N LYS A 77 0.51 3.25 13.95
CA LYS A 77 -0.30 4.47 13.87
C LYS A 77 0.53 5.69 13.53
N LYS A 78 1.70 5.83 14.14
CA LYS A 78 2.60 6.95 13.85
C LYS A 78 3.04 6.95 12.38
N VAL A 79 3.46 5.80 11.89
CA VAL A 79 3.91 5.66 10.50
C VAL A 79 2.79 6.00 9.53
N ILE A 80 1.57 5.50 9.78
CA ILE A 80 0.43 5.80 8.92
C ILE A 80 0.14 7.29 8.88
N LYS A 81 0.18 7.96 10.03
CA LYS A 81 -0.05 9.41 10.07
C LYS A 81 0.99 10.16 9.25
N GLU A 82 2.24 9.75 9.35
CA GLU A 82 3.32 10.37 8.56
C GLU A 82 3.13 10.12 7.07
N LEU A 83 2.77 8.90 6.69
CA LEU A 83 2.49 8.59 5.28
C LEU A 83 1.32 9.41 4.75
N ARG A 84 0.27 9.60 5.54
CA ARG A 84 -0.90 10.38 5.13
C ARG A 84 -0.61 11.87 4.96
N ASN A 85 0.48 12.37 5.51
CA ASN A 85 0.94 13.72 5.19
C ASN A 85 1.54 13.81 3.79
N GLU A 86 1.98 12.68 3.23
CA GLU A 86 2.63 12.64 1.93
C GLU A 86 1.69 12.33 0.79
N PHE A 87 0.67 11.49 1.01
CA PHE A 87 -0.30 11.18 -0.04
C PHE A 87 -1.67 10.91 0.57
N LYS A 88 -2.71 11.14 -0.23
CA LYS A 88 -4.11 11.02 0.23
C LYS A 88 -4.87 9.88 -0.42
N GLY A 89 -4.41 9.37 -1.54
CA GLY A 89 -5.11 8.32 -2.27
C GLY A 89 -4.99 6.95 -1.64
N GLY A 90 -5.59 5.98 -2.29
CA GLY A 90 -5.55 4.61 -1.82
C GLY A 90 -6.39 4.36 -0.59
N LEU A 91 -6.28 3.14 -0.09
CA LEU A 91 -6.98 2.71 1.12
C LEU A 91 -5.95 2.19 2.11
N ILE A 92 -6.01 2.67 3.35
CA ILE A 92 -5.15 2.16 4.41
C ILE A 92 -6.06 1.65 5.52
N ILE A 93 -5.92 0.37 5.85
CA ILE A 93 -6.68 -0.24 6.93
C ILE A 93 -5.72 -0.90 7.91
N THR A 94 -6.18 -1.07 9.15
CA THR A 94 -5.42 -1.75 10.18
C THR A 94 -6.28 -2.76 10.88
N GLN A 95 -5.65 -3.79 11.43
CA GLN A 95 -6.34 -4.76 12.27
C GLN A 95 -5.39 -5.28 13.34
N PRO A 96 -5.92 -5.63 14.54
CA PRO A 96 -5.10 -6.27 15.56
C PRO A 96 -4.65 -7.65 15.10
N VAL A 97 -3.42 -8.01 15.43
CA VAL A 97 -2.88 -9.34 15.14
C VAL A 97 -2.08 -9.85 16.32
N GLU A 98 -1.91 -11.15 16.37
CA GLU A 98 -1.05 -11.81 17.35
C GLU A 98 0.17 -12.36 16.63
N GLU A 99 1.34 -12.12 17.21
CA GLU A 99 2.58 -12.69 16.71
C GLU A 99 2.84 -14.01 17.43
N TRP A 100 3.25 -15.01 16.71
CA TRP A 100 3.55 -16.34 17.29
C TRP A 100 5.02 -16.67 17.24
#